data_db6490f6c75491548bc48c20215478c1
#
_entry.id   db6490f6c75491548bc48c20215478c1
#
_cell.length_a   1.000
_cell.length_b   1.000
_cell.length_c   1.000
_cell.angle_alpha   90.00
_cell.angle_beta   90.00
_cell.angle_gamma   90.00
#
_symmetry.space_group_name_H-M   'P 1'
#
loop_
_entity.id
_entity.type
_entity.pdbx_description
1 polymer ?
#
loop_
_entity_poly.entity_id
_entity_poly.type
_entity_poly.pdbx_seq_one_letter_code
_entity_poly.pdbx_strand_id
1 'polypeptide(L)'
;MTNQPLFSVLIANYNNGKYLMDAIESVRKQTYTNWEIILVDDGSTDNSHELYKKLELNIPIHIFFNDQNRGCGYTKHRCAELANGEICGFLDPDDALIENALQVMVDEHIRNKDICMAYSRYFVCDSDLNVRCVSKHQREIKTSFLEEQKGAISHFVTFKKKYYQKSVGISETICRAVDHDLYFRLEEVGPSCFVDMPLYFYRTETGHNISLGSNCTSALFWDYIVVSDACRRRGISVEQYAFPLLEEYMKEIEDMAYLQGEMNVRNTKTYRLGKLILSPFKKIKDLIKK
;
A
#
# COMPACT_ATOMS: atom_id res chain seq x y z
N MET A 1 -13.24 -16.20 -28.68
CA MET A 1 -12.95 -14.87 -28.12
C MET A 1 -12.39 -15.11 -26.72
N THR A 2 -11.13 -14.83 -26.50
CA THR A 2 -10.56 -14.90 -25.14
C THR A 2 -11.27 -13.83 -24.31
N ASN A 3 -11.99 -14.27 -23.28
CA ASN A 3 -12.68 -13.37 -22.35
C ASN A 3 -11.58 -12.53 -21.65
N GLN A 4 -11.44 -11.27 -22.04
CA GLN A 4 -10.49 -10.34 -21.40
C GLN A 4 -11.14 -9.87 -20.10
N PRO A 5 -10.59 -10.19 -18.89
CA PRO A 5 -11.20 -9.78 -17.64
C PRO A 5 -11.18 -8.26 -17.50
N LEU A 6 -12.25 -7.66 -16.96
CA LEU A 6 -12.24 -6.24 -16.62
C LEU A 6 -11.23 -5.98 -15.50
N PHE A 7 -10.38 -4.96 -15.72
CA PHE A 7 -9.41 -4.50 -14.73
C PHE A 7 -9.88 -3.19 -14.11
N SER A 8 -10.06 -3.15 -12.78
CA SER A 8 -10.35 -1.90 -12.07
C SER A 8 -9.07 -1.30 -11.49
N VAL A 9 -8.68 -0.13 -11.98
CA VAL A 9 -7.62 0.70 -11.39
C VAL A 9 -8.24 1.54 -10.28
N LEU A 10 -7.74 1.38 -9.04
CA LEU A 10 -8.30 1.95 -7.83
C LEU A 10 -7.44 3.14 -7.39
N ILE A 11 -8.03 4.33 -7.33
CA ILE A 11 -7.35 5.58 -6.95
C ILE A 11 -8.06 6.19 -5.74
N ALA A 12 -7.38 6.23 -4.59
CA ALA A 12 -7.82 6.93 -3.40
C ALA A 12 -7.16 8.30 -3.37
N ASN A 13 -7.91 9.36 -3.62
CA ASN A 13 -7.38 10.73 -3.69
C ASN A 13 -7.71 11.55 -2.45
N TYR A 14 -6.70 12.23 -1.92
CA TYR A 14 -6.86 13.30 -0.93
C TYR A 14 -5.79 14.37 -1.12
N ASN A 15 -6.17 15.55 -1.59
CA ASN A 15 -5.29 16.70 -1.80
C ASN A 15 -4.05 16.41 -2.67
N ASN A 16 -4.18 15.57 -3.70
CA ASN A 16 -3.14 15.25 -4.68
C ASN A 16 -3.44 15.80 -6.09
N GLY A 17 -4.26 16.84 -6.21
CA GLY A 17 -4.63 17.42 -7.50
C GLY A 17 -3.45 17.82 -8.38
N LYS A 18 -2.28 18.11 -7.78
CA LYS A 18 -1.06 18.44 -8.52
C LYS A 18 -0.59 17.30 -9.43
N TYR A 19 -0.72 16.05 -9.01
CA TYR A 19 -0.14 14.87 -9.69
C TYR A 19 -1.19 13.95 -10.30
N LEU A 20 -2.45 14.08 -9.87
CA LEU A 20 -3.54 13.17 -10.23
C LEU A 20 -3.70 12.95 -11.73
N MET A 21 -3.44 13.97 -12.55
CA MET A 21 -3.55 13.84 -14.00
C MET A 21 -2.48 12.93 -14.59
N ASP A 22 -1.28 12.87 -14.01
CA ASP A 22 -0.23 11.94 -14.46
C ASP A 22 -0.67 10.49 -14.22
N ALA A 23 -1.27 10.21 -13.06
CA ALA A 23 -1.84 8.89 -12.74
C ALA A 23 -2.91 8.47 -13.76
N ILE A 24 -3.91 9.33 -14.01
CA ILE A 24 -5.00 9.05 -14.95
C ILE A 24 -4.48 8.87 -16.37
N GLU A 25 -3.58 9.74 -16.84
CA GLU A 25 -3.00 9.64 -18.19
C GLU A 25 -2.17 8.36 -18.35
N SER A 26 -1.49 7.88 -17.30
CA SER A 26 -0.77 6.62 -17.35
C SER A 26 -1.69 5.41 -17.57
N VAL A 27 -2.92 5.46 -17.05
CA VAL A 27 -3.95 4.45 -17.30
C VAL A 27 -4.53 4.57 -18.71
N ARG A 28 -4.77 5.79 -19.20
CA ARG A 28 -5.25 6.01 -20.59
C ARG A 28 -4.30 5.47 -21.65
N LYS A 29 -3.00 5.47 -21.37
CA LYS A 29 -1.94 4.98 -22.28
C LYS A 29 -1.71 3.47 -22.19
N GLN A 30 -2.49 2.73 -21.38
CA GLN A 30 -2.29 1.31 -21.25
C GLN A 30 -2.57 0.56 -22.55
N THR A 31 -1.73 -0.43 -22.86
CA THR A 31 -1.92 -1.33 -24.01
C THR A 31 -3.10 -2.28 -23.81
N TYR A 32 -3.39 -2.65 -22.56
CA TYR A 32 -4.61 -3.38 -22.20
C TYR A 32 -5.80 -2.42 -22.18
N THR A 33 -6.89 -2.74 -22.89
CA THR A 33 -7.98 -1.79 -23.15
C THR A 33 -9.26 -2.05 -22.34
N ASN A 34 -9.41 -3.24 -21.71
CA ASN A 34 -10.62 -3.57 -20.94
C ASN A 34 -10.42 -3.19 -19.45
N TRP A 35 -10.40 -1.91 -19.17
CA TRP A 35 -10.21 -1.37 -17.81
C TRP A 35 -11.25 -0.30 -17.48
N GLU A 36 -11.42 -0.06 -16.19
CA GLU A 36 -12.11 1.09 -15.61
C GLU A 36 -11.22 1.75 -14.55
N ILE A 37 -11.47 3.02 -14.23
CA ILE A 37 -10.90 3.71 -13.08
C ILE A 37 -12.01 3.91 -12.04
N ILE A 38 -11.77 3.48 -10.81
CA ILE A 38 -12.57 3.81 -9.64
C ILE A 38 -11.78 4.82 -8.80
N LEU A 39 -12.20 6.06 -8.83
CA LEU A 39 -11.59 7.16 -8.07
C LEU A 39 -12.50 7.53 -6.92
N VAL A 40 -12.00 7.47 -5.69
CA VAL A 40 -12.69 7.97 -4.49
C VAL A 40 -11.93 9.15 -3.93
N ASP A 41 -12.58 10.32 -3.91
CA ASP A 41 -12.06 11.53 -3.28
C ASP A 41 -12.42 11.55 -1.79
N ASP A 42 -11.43 11.68 -0.94
CA ASP A 42 -11.58 11.65 0.52
C ASP A 42 -11.78 13.05 1.13
N GLY A 43 -12.64 13.85 0.51
CA GLY A 43 -12.94 15.21 0.97
C GLY A 43 -11.80 16.20 0.71
N SER A 44 -11.21 16.16 -0.50
CA SER A 44 -10.15 17.08 -0.92
C SER A 44 -10.61 18.54 -0.87
N THR A 45 -9.66 19.41 -0.49
CA THR A 45 -9.85 20.88 -0.40
C THR A 45 -8.95 21.64 -1.37
N ASP A 46 -8.12 20.94 -2.12
CA ASP A 46 -7.27 21.50 -3.18
C ASP A 46 -8.01 21.61 -4.53
N ASN A 47 -7.29 21.75 -5.63
CA ASN A 47 -7.84 21.84 -6.98
C ASN A 47 -8.34 20.51 -7.57
N SER A 48 -8.36 19.40 -6.80
CA SER A 48 -8.82 18.08 -7.30
C SER A 48 -10.22 18.15 -7.91
N HIS A 49 -11.17 18.83 -7.25
CA HIS A 49 -12.54 18.97 -7.75
C HIS A 49 -12.65 19.71 -9.10
N GLU A 50 -11.73 20.65 -9.37
CA GLU A 50 -11.67 21.34 -10.66
C GLU A 50 -11.13 20.42 -11.76
N LEU A 51 -10.22 19.53 -11.42
CA LEU A 51 -9.68 18.54 -12.35
C LEU A 51 -10.75 17.53 -12.75
N TYR A 52 -11.56 17.05 -11.80
CA TYR A 52 -12.64 16.11 -12.09
C TYR A 52 -13.64 16.65 -13.13
N LYS A 53 -13.93 17.95 -13.10
CA LYS A 53 -14.81 18.61 -14.08
C LYS A 53 -14.21 18.66 -15.50
N LYS A 54 -12.89 18.57 -15.61
CA LYS A 54 -12.15 18.61 -16.89
C LYS A 54 -11.89 17.22 -17.47
N LEU A 55 -12.13 16.15 -16.69
CA LEU A 55 -11.97 14.80 -17.19
C LEU A 55 -12.98 14.55 -18.30
N GLU A 56 -12.49 14.09 -19.45
CA GLU A 56 -13.33 13.80 -20.60
C GLU A 56 -14.29 12.68 -20.26
N LEU A 57 -15.57 12.87 -20.58
CA LEU A 57 -16.65 11.90 -20.35
C LEU A 57 -16.48 10.58 -21.13
N ASN A 58 -15.46 10.50 -21.99
CA ASN A 58 -15.22 9.36 -22.90
C ASN A 58 -14.26 8.31 -22.34
N ILE A 59 -13.80 8.44 -21.11
CA ILE A 59 -12.98 7.40 -20.46
C ILE A 59 -13.82 6.67 -19.42
N PRO A 60 -13.60 5.36 -19.21
CA PRO A 60 -14.33 4.58 -18.20
C PRO A 60 -13.81 4.92 -16.78
N ILE A 61 -14.12 6.12 -16.30
CA ILE A 61 -13.79 6.60 -14.96
C ILE A 61 -15.07 6.85 -14.17
N HIS A 62 -15.11 6.34 -12.95
CA HIS A 62 -16.19 6.52 -12.00
C HIS A 62 -15.64 7.26 -10.78
N ILE A 63 -16.15 8.47 -10.52
CA ILE A 63 -15.67 9.35 -9.44
C ILE A 63 -16.70 9.36 -8.32
N PHE A 64 -16.25 9.05 -7.11
CA PHE A 64 -17.06 9.06 -5.90
C PHE A 64 -16.45 10.00 -4.87
N PHE A 65 -17.27 10.51 -3.97
CA PHE A 65 -16.84 11.47 -2.94
C PHE A 65 -17.17 10.95 -1.55
N ASN A 66 -16.24 11.08 -0.62
CA ASN A 66 -16.54 11.04 0.80
C ASN A 66 -17.02 12.42 1.25
N ASP A 67 -17.91 12.46 2.20
CA ASP A 67 -18.46 13.71 2.77
C ASP A 67 -17.41 14.52 3.54
N GLN A 68 -16.38 13.85 4.03
CA GLN A 68 -15.22 14.40 4.73
C GLN A 68 -14.03 13.43 4.60
N ASN A 69 -12.85 13.86 5.05
CA ASN A 69 -11.70 12.97 5.14
C ASN A 69 -11.98 11.83 6.14
N ARG A 70 -12.03 10.60 5.63
CA ARG A 70 -12.27 9.36 6.39
C ARG A 70 -10.98 8.55 6.60
N GLY A 71 -9.90 8.94 5.93
CA GLY A 71 -8.60 8.28 5.99
C GLY A 71 -8.36 7.24 4.90
N CYS A 72 -7.07 6.91 4.72
CA CYS A 72 -6.59 6.07 3.62
C CYS A 72 -7.23 4.68 3.62
N GLY A 73 -7.34 4.01 4.78
CA GLY A 73 -7.92 2.66 4.89
C GLY A 73 -9.38 2.63 4.44
N TYR A 74 -10.20 3.55 4.96
CA TYR A 74 -11.60 3.69 4.57
C TYR A 74 -11.74 3.94 3.06
N THR A 75 -10.94 4.85 2.52
CA THR A 75 -11.04 5.27 1.11
C THR A 75 -10.55 4.17 0.17
N LYS A 76 -9.45 3.48 0.47
CA LYS A 76 -8.99 2.31 -0.30
C LYS A 76 -9.99 1.14 -0.21
N HIS A 77 -10.57 0.88 0.97
CA HIS A 77 -11.65 -0.11 1.13
C HIS A 77 -12.81 0.21 0.19
N ARG A 78 -13.31 1.47 0.25
CA ARG A 78 -14.41 1.92 -0.60
C ARG A 78 -14.11 1.81 -2.10
N CYS A 79 -12.89 2.11 -2.54
CA CYS A 79 -12.48 1.89 -3.93
C CYS A 79 -12.66 0.42 -4.35
N ALA A 80 -12.18 -0.52 -3.52
CA ALA A 80 -12.26 -1.94 -3.82
C ALA A 80 -13.70 -2.47 -3.82
N GLU A 81 -14.58 -1.97 -2.94
CA GLU A 81 -16.00 -2.34 -2.94
C GLU A 81 -16.73 -1.86 -4.21
N LEU A 82 -16.44 -0.65 -4.66
CA LEU A 82 -17.05 -0.02 -5.83
C LEU A 82 -16.54 -0.60 -7.17
N ALA A 83 -15.42 -1.31 -7.19
CA ALA A 83 -14.85 -1.91 -8.39
C ALA A 83 -15.77 -2.95 -9.02
N ASN A 84 -15.83 -2.99 -10.36
CA ASN A 84 -16.57 -4.02 -11.10
C ASN A 84 -15.64 -5.07 -11.72
N GLY A 85 -14.34 -4.79 -11.79
CA GLY A 85 -13.34 -5.65 -12.42
C GLY A 85 -13.12 -6.97 -11.67
N GLU A 86 -12.81 -8.01 -12.42
CA GLU A 86 -12.36 -9.29 -11.89
C GLU A 86 -10.96 -9.19 -11.26
N ILE A 87 -10.14 -8.26 -11.78
CA ILE A 87 -8.80 -7.93 -11.31
C ILE A 87 -8.82 -6.48 -10.89
N CYS A 88 -8.24 -6.19 -9.73
CA CYS A 88 -8.11 -4.84 -9.18
C CYS A 88 -6.64 -4.53 -8.89
N GLY A 89 -6.26 -3.27 -8.97
CA GLY A 89 -4.93 -2.80 -8.57
C GLY A 89 -4.98 -1.36 -8.11
N PHE A 90 -4.27 -1.05 -7.01
CA PHE A 90 -4.16 0.33 -6.53
C PHE A 90 -3.10 1.10 -7.31
N LEU A 91 -3.45 2.31 -7.71
CA LEU A 91 -2.55 3.33 -8.22
C LEU A 91 -2.66 4.56 -7.31
N ASP A 92 -1.57 4.92 -6.65
CA ASP A 92 -1.56 6.11 -5.81
C ASP A 92 -1.65 7.36 -6.70
N PRO A 93 -2.37 8.42 -6.27
CA PRO A 93 -2.69 9.58 -7.13
C PRO A 93 -1.49 10.45 -7.49
N ASP A 94 -0.33 10.24 -6.85
CA ASP A 94 0.94 10.91 -7.15
C ASP A 94 1.93 10.06 -7.94
N ASP A 95 1.52 8.87 -8.41
CA ASP A 95 2.36 7.91 -9.12
C ASP A 95 1.87 7.67 -10.56
N ALA A 96 2.51 6.74 -11.29
CA ALA A 96 2.11 6.37 -12.64
C ALA A 96 2.45 4.91 -12.98
N LEU A 97 1.79 4.37 -14.00
CA LEU A 97 2.06 3.03 -14.55
C LEU A 97 2.88 3.12 -15.83
N ILE A 98 3.71 2.12 -16.13
CA ILE A 98 4.26 1.96 -17.47
C ILE A 98 3.17 1.50 -18.45
N GLU A 99 3.35 1.73 -19.76
CA GLU A 99 2.29 1.54 -20.77
C GLU A 99 1.73 0.11 -20.89
N ASN A 100 2.48 -0.91 -20.52
CA ASN A 100 2.03 -2.31 -20.58
C ASN A 100 1.78 -2.94 -19.20
N ALA A 101 1.70 -2.15 -18.13
CA ALA A 101 1.57 -2.66 -16.76
C ALA A 101 0.33 -3.52 -16.58
N LEU A 102 -0.83 -3.04 -17.05
CA LEU A 102 -2.07 -3.80 -16.93
C LEU A 102 -2.04 -5.09 -17.74
N GLN A 103 -1.49 -5.05 -18.97
CA GLN A 103 -1.38 -6.24 -19.81
C GLN A 103 -0.54 -7.33 -19.13
N VAL A 104 0.64 -6.97 -18.60
CA VAL A 104 1.53 -7.91 -17.91
C VAL A 104 0.83 -8.54 -16.70
N MET A 105 0.17 -7.73 -15.87
CA MET A 105 -0.52 -8.22 -14.69
C MET A 105 -1.74 -9.10 -15.02
N VAL A 106 -2.50 -8.72 -16.04
CA VAL A 106 -3.64 -9.54 -16.52
C VAL A 106 -3.15 -10.88 -17.03
N ASP A 107 -2.10 -10.91 -17.85
CA ASP A 107 -1.53 -12.15 -18.38
C ASP A 107 -1.06 -13.07 -17.25
N GLU A 108 -0.48 -12.50 -16.19
CA GLU A 108 -0.05 -13.26 -15.02
C GLU A 108 -1.24 -13.86 -14.26
N HIS A 109 -2.31 -13.10 -14.05
CA HIS A 109 -3.54 -13.60 -13.42
C HIS A 109 -4.28 -14.64 -14.26
N ILE A 110 -4.18 -14.59 -15.59
CA ILE A 110 -4.77 -15.59 -16.49
C ILE A 110 -3.93 -16.88 -16.48
N ARG A 111 -2.59 -16.74 -16.54
CA ARG A 111 -1.66 -17.88 -16.52
C ARG A 111 -1.76 -18.66 -15.21
N ASN A 112 -1.83 -17.95 -14.09
CA ASN A 112 -1.88 -18.49 -12.73
C ASN A 112 -3.28 -18.32 -12.14
N LYS A 113 -4.20 -19.22 -12.46
CA LYS A 113 -5.63 -19.08 -12.10
C LYS A 113 -5.88 -19.05 -10.60
N ASP A 114 -5.00 -19.68 -9.81
CA ASP A 114 -5.19 -19.87 -8.37
C ASP A 114 -4.54 -18.78 -7.52
N ILE A 115 -3.71 -17.88 -8.10
CA ILE A 115 -3.14 -16.77 -7.32
C ILE A 115 -4.23 -15.78 -6.89
N CYS A 116 -4.11 -15.29 -5.67
CA CYS A 116 -4.95 -14.21 -5.14
C CYS A 116 -4.42 -12.84 -5.54
N MET A 117 -3.10 -12.66 -5.56
CA MET A 117 -2.44 -11.41 -5.92
C MET A 117 -1.17 -11.64 -6.75
N ALA A 118 -0.82 -10.65 -7.56
CA ALA A 118 0.47 -10.52 -8.24
C ALA A 118 1.09 -9.17 -7.89
N TYR A 119 2.42 -9.11 -7.79
CA TYR A 119 3.14 -7.87 -7.46
C TYR A 119 4.43 -7.76 -8.25
N SER A 120 4.89 -6.53 -8.46
CA SER A 120 6.02 -6.25 -9.35
C SER A 120 7.15 -5.48 -8.65
N ARG A 121 8.21 -5.20 -9.41
CA ARG A 121 9.14 -4.11 -9.09
C ARG A 121 8.56 -2.78 -9.49
N TYR A 122 9.22 -1.70 -9.06
CA TYR A 122 8.89 -0.34 -9.45
C TYR A 122 10.15 0.48 -9.74
N PHE A 123 9.99 1.55 -10.48
CA PHE A 123 10.99 2.60 -10.64
C PHE A 123 10.85 3.60 -9.49
N VAL A 124 11.94 3.95 -8.86
CA VAL A 124 12.02 5.10 -7.94
C VAL A 124 12.28 6.36 -8.77
N CYS A 125 11.40 7.33 -8.67
CA CYS A 125 11.42 8.55 -9.47
C CYS A 125 11.54 9.80 -8.59
N ASP A 126 11.99 10.90 -9.20
CA ASP A 126 11.87 12.23 -8.59
C ASP A 126 10.44 12.80 -8.73
N SER A 127 10.24 14.07 -8.32
CA SER A 127 8.95 14.75 -8.40
C SER A 127 8.38 14.88 -9.81
N ASP A 128 9.20 14.76 -10.84
CA ASP A 128 8.83 14.93 -12.26
C ASP A 128 8.79 13.58 -13.01
N LEU A 129 8.76 12.44 -12.27
CA LEU A 129 8.80 11.07 -12.78
C LEU A 129 10.06 10.69 -13.54
N ASN A 130 11.18 11.42 -13.39
CA ASN A 130 12.46 10.98 -13.93
C ASN A 130 12.98 9.80 -13.10
N VAL A 131 13.27 8.69 -13.76
CA VAL A 131 13.73 7.46 -13.11
C VAL A 131 15.12 7.64 -12.50
N ARG A 132 15.26 7.35 -11.21
CA ARG A 132 16.55 7.33 -10.48
C ARG A 132 17.13 5.92 -10.40
N CYS A 133 16.30 4.93 -10.09
CA CYS A 133 16.71 3.53 -10.00
C CYS A 133 15.51 2.59 -10.07
N VAL A 134 15.78 1.29 -10.22
CA VAL A 134 14.80 0.22 -10.02
C VAL A 134 14.85 -0.25 -8.57
N SER A 135 13.70 -0.50 -7.98
CA SER A 135 13.59 -1.07 -6.63
C SER A 135 14.27 -2.44 -6.54
N LYS A 136 14.94 -2.74 -5.40
CA LYS A 136 15.76 -3.93 -5.22
C LYS A 136 15.23 -4.91 -4.15
N HIS A 137 14.23 -4.48 -3.38
CA HIS A 137 13.73 -5.27 -2.24
C HIS A 137 12.66 -6.28 -2.64
N GLN A 138 11.92 -6.02 -3.74
CA GLN A 138 10.86 -6.91 -4.20
C GLN A 138 11.46 -8.23 -4.69
N ARG A 139 10.87 -9.32 -4.21
CA ARG A 139 11.29 -10.68 -4.51
C ARG A 139 10.13 -11.65 -4.33
N GLU A 140 10.27 -12.84 -4.86
CA GLU A 140 9.35 -13.93 -4.60
C GLU A 140 9.29 -14.27 -3.11
N ILE A 141 8.08 -14.39 -2.56
CA ILE A 141 7.84 -14.87 -1.20
C ILE A 141 7.95 -16.39 -1.19
N LYS A 142 8.87 -16.92 -0.41
CA LYS A 142 9.14 -18.36 -0.32
C LYS A 142 8.42 -19.04 0.85
N THR A 143 8.20 -18.31 1.94
CA THR A 143 7.55 -18.81 3.15
C THR A 143 6.23 -18.05 3.37
N SER A 144 6.30 -16.87 3.95
CA SER A 144 5.13 -15.98 4.09
C SER A 144 5.56 -14.52 4.09
N PHE A 145 4.67 -13.63 3.68
CA PHE A 145 4.95 -12.19 3.75
C PHE A 145 5.18 -11.73 5.20
N LEU A 146 4.53 -12.39 6.16
CA LEU A 146 4.76 -12.12 7.58
C LEU A 146 6.22 -12.36 8.00
N GLU A 147 6.86 -13.39 7.46
CA GLU A 147 8.26 -13.74 7.77
C GLU A 147 9.27 -12.93 6.94
N GLU A 148 8.91 -12.63 5.69
CA GLU A 148 9.81 -12.05 4.70
C GLU A 148 9.62 -10.56 4.46
N GLN A 149 8.81 -9.85 5.26
CA GLN A 149 8.45 -8.44 5.08
C GLN A 149 9.53 -7.57 4.39
N LYS A 150 10.09 -6.59 5.02
CA LYS A 150 11.23 -5.75 4.57
C LYS A 150 11.15 -5.33 3.09
N GLY A 151 9.94 -4.90 2.66
CA GLY A 151 9.72 -4.42 1.31
C GLY A 151 9.65 -5.51 0.22
N ALA A 152 9.49 -6.79 0.59
CA ALA A 152 9.38 -7.87 -0.38
C ALA A 152 8.17 -7.72 -1.31
N ILE A 153 7.05 -7.23 -0.79
CA ILE A 153 5.88 -6.78 -1.57
C ILE A 153 5.74 -5.26 -1.39
N SER A 154 5.49 -4.54 -2.48
CA SER A 154 5.25 -3.09 -2.47
C SER A 154 4.40 -2.70 -3.68
N HIS A 155 4.80 -1.73 -4.50
CA HIS A 155 4.11 -1.33 -5.74
C HIS A 155 4.56 -2.24 -6.91
N PHE A 156 3.80 -2.56 -7.88
CA PHE A 156 2.39 -2.45 -8.09
C PHE A 156 1.75 -3.80 -7.71
N VAL A 157 0.78 -3.80 -6.78
CA VAL A 157 0.06 -5.03 -6.39
C VAL A 157 -1.30 -5.05 -7.06
N THR A 158 -1.62 -6.17 -7.69
CA THR A 158 -2.92 -6.46 -8.29
C THR A 158 -3.52 -7.71 -7.68
N PHE A 159 -4.83 -7.77 -7.56
CA PHE A 159 -5.52 -8.88 -6.89
C PHE A 159 -6.82 -9.23 -7.58
N LYS A 160 -7.24 -10.48 -7.47
CA LYS A 160 -8.56 -10.91 -7.95
C LYS A 160 -9.64 -10.52 -6.93
N LYS A 161 -10.66 -9.82 -7.37
CA LYS A 161 -11.78 -9.35 -6.52
C LYS A 161 -12.43 -10.48 -5.71
N LYS A 162 -12.56 -11.68 -6.27
CA LYS A 162 -13.10 -12.86 -5.57
C LYS A 162 -12.31 -13.24 -4.30
N TYR A 163 -10.98 -13.01 -4.29
CA TYR A 163 -10.15 -13.28 -3.11
C TYR A 163 -10.21 -12.11 -2.12
N TYR A 164 -10.27 -10.87 -2.60
CA TYR A 164 -10.51 -9.71 -1.75
C TYR A 164 -11.79 -9.88 -0.92
N GLN A 165 -12.88 -10.29 -1.56
CA GLN A 165 -14.15 -10.55 -0.88
C GLN A 165 -14.06 -11.68 0.15
N LYS A 166 -13.23 -12.71 -0.07
CA LYS A 166 -12.98 -13.78 0.90
C LYS A 166 -12.13 -13.33 2.07
N SER A 167 -11.25 -12.37 1.88
CA SER A 167 -10.29 -11.89 2.87
C SER A 167 -10.87 -10.85 3.84
N VAL A 168 -12.15 -10.51 3.76
CA VAL A 168 -12.82 -9.42 4.51
C VAL A 168 -12.35 -8.02 4.07
N GLY A 169 -11.39 -7.93 3.16
CA GLY A 169 -10.89 -6.69 2.59
C GLY A 169 -10.03 -5.84 3.54
N ILE A 170 -9.69 -4.64 3.11
CA ILE A 170 -8.91 -3.65 3.87
C ILE A 170 -9.69 -3.19 5.11
N SER A 171 -9.03 -3.05 6.24
CA SER A 171 -9.64 -2.47 7.44
C SER A 171 -9.85 -0.96 7.28
N GLU A 172 -11.09 -0.51 7.43
CA GLU A 172 -11.47 0.90 7.33
C GLU A 172 -10.83 1.80 8.40
N THR A 173 -10.36 1.22 9.50
CA THR A 173 -9.82 1.96 10.67
C THR A 173 -8.33 2.20 10.59
N ILE A 174 -7.63 1.57 9.63
CA ILE A 174 -6.19 1.69 9.47
C ILE A 174 -5.85 2.97 8.69
N CYS A 175 -5.00 3.81 9.28
CA CYS A 175 -4.64 5.09 8.67
C CYS A 175 -3.33 5.03 7.86
N ARG A 176 -2.43 4.08 8.18
CA ARG A 176 -1.13 3.85 7.51
C ARG A 176 -0.86 2.36 7.44
N ALA A 177 0.13 1.92 6.67
CA ALA A 177 0.39 0.51 6.41
C ALA A 177 -0.84 -0.24 5.85
N VAL A 178 -1.71 0.48 5.15
CA VAL A 178 -2.96 -0.04 4.57
C VAL A 178 -2.66 -1.12 3.54
N ASP A 179 -1.58 -0.94 2.79
CA ASP A 179 -1.14 -1.89 1.77
C ASP A 179 -0.67 -3.21 2.42
N HIS A 180 0.07 -3.15 3.53
CA HIS A 180 0.48 -4.33 4.30
C HIS A 180 -0.73 -5.09 4.88
N ASP A 181 -1.74 -4.39 5.40
CA ASP A 181 -3.00 -5.03 5.85
C ASP A 181 -3.65 -5.83 4.71
N LEU A 182 -3.73 -5.24 3.52
CA LEU A 182 -4.25 -5.91 2.34
C LEU A 182 -3.42 -7.15 1.97
N TYR A 183 -2.09 -7.05 1.97
CA TYR A 183 -1.22 -8.16 1.56
C TYR A 183 -1.32 -9.34 2.52
N PHE A 184 -1.34 -9.09 3.83
CA PHE A 184 -1.56 -10.13 4.83
C PHE A 184 -2.91 -10.83 4.67
N ARG A 185 -3.98 -10.07 4.45
CA ARG A 185 -5.34 -10.61 4.27
C ARG A 185 -5.48 -11.41 2.98
N LEU A 186 -4.86 -10.97 1.89
CA LEU A 186 -4.86 -11.71 0.64
C LEU A 186 -4.05 -13.00 0.75
N GLU A 187 -2.87 -12.98 1.40
CA GLU A 187 -2.05 -14.17 1.63
C GLU A 187 -2.79 -15.23 2.46
N GLU A 188 -3.69 -14.83 3.37
CA GLU A 188 -4.51 -15.73 4.17
C GLU A 188 -5.56 -16.51 3.35
N VAL A 189 -5.84 -16.09 2.12
CA VAL A 189 -6.88 -16.69 1.26
C VAL A 189 -6.37 -17.24 -0.06
N GLY A 190 -5.09 -17.07 -0.38
CA GLY A 190 -4.51 -17.63 -1.60
C GLY A 190 -3.03 -17.28 -1.80
N PRO A 191 -2.35 -17.94 -2.75
CA PRO A 191 -0.95 -17.68 -3.04
C PRO A 191 -0.74 -16.38 -3.81
N SER A 192 0.46 -15.81 -3.70
CA SER A 192 0.92 -14.65 -4.46
C SER A 192 1.87 -15.05 -5.59
N CYS A 193 2.09 -14.15 -6.56
CA CYS A 193 3.06 -14.30 -7.62
C CYS A 193 3.90 -13.03 -7.77
N PHE A 194 5.23 -13.22 -7.91
CA PHE A 194 6.15 -12.13 -8.18
C PHE A 194 6.42 -11.98 -9.67
N VAL A 195 6.26 -10.77 -10.18
CA VAL A 195 6.61 -10.35 -11.54
C VAL A 195 7.90 -9.56 -11.49
N ASP A 196 9.00 -10.15 -11.94
CA ASP A 196 10.34 -9.52 -11.89
C ASP A 196 10.52 -8.47 -13.00
N MET A 197 9.60 -7.52 -13.06
CA MET A 197 9.59 -6.39 -13.98
C MET A 197 9.17 -5.11 -13.25
N PRO A 198 9.79 -3.93 -13.53
CA PRO A 198 9.35 -2.66 -12.98
C PRO A 198 8.14 -2.15 -13.80
N LEU A 199 6.95 -2.20 -13.20
CA LEU A 199 5.68 -1.84 -13.86
C LEU A 199 5.07 -0.52 -13.37
N TYR A 200 5.70 0.14 -12.41
CA TYR A 200 5.17 1.28 -11.70
C TYR A 200 6.23 2.36 -11.51
N PHE A 201 5.87 3.62 -11.64
CA PHE A 201 6.71 4.77 -11.33
C PHE A 201 6.32 5.30 -9.95
N TYR A 202 7.14 5.03 -8.95
CA TYR A 202 6.97 5.53 -7.58
C TYR A 202 7.64 6.88 -7.43
N ARG A 203 6.84 7.91 -7.21
CA ARG A 203 7.30 9.29 -7.05
C ARG A 203 7.75 9.54 -5.61
N THR A 204 8.97 10.01 -5.46
CA THR A 204 9.49 10.50 -4.18
C THR A 204 9.52 12.03 -4.19
N GLU A 205 9.73 12.65 -3.03
CA GLU A 205 9.88 14.11 -2.92
C GLU A 205 8.59 14.90 -3.24
N THR A 206 7.41 14.29 -3.12
CA THR A 206 6.13 14.98 -3.34
C THR A 206 5.76 15.92 -2.19
N GLY A 207 6.40 15.77 -1.01
CA GLY A 207 6.05 16.48 0.21
C GLY A 207 4.79 15.93 0.92
N HIS A 208 4.08 15.02 0.29
CA HIS A 208 2.82 14.43 0.81
C HIS A 208 2.93 12.94 1.16
N ASN A 209 4.13 12.35 1.08
CA ASN A 209 4.34 10.93 1.36
C ASN A 209 3.87 10.57 2.78
N ILE A 210 2.97 9.61 2.87
CA ILE A 210 2.36 9.15 4.12
C ILE A 210 3.37 8.38 4.98
N SER A 211 4.36 7.74 4.38
CA SER A 211 5.31 6.83 5.03
C SER A 211 6.73 7.36 5.13
N LEU A 212 7.04 8.54 4.57
CA LEU A 212 8.39 9.10 4.52
C LEU A 212 8.53 10.37 5.38
N GLY A 213 9.76 10.77 5.66
CA GLY A 213 10.09 11.98 6.40
C GLY A 213 9.51 11.98 7.82
N SER A 214 8.88 13.08 8.24
CA SER A 214 8.25 13.22 9.56
C SER A 214 7.14 12.22 9.86
N ASN A 215 6.61 11.54 8.84
CA ASN A 215 5.56 10.54 8.96
C ASN A 215 6.08 9.13 9.24
N CYS A 216 7.39 8.88 9.08
CA CYS A 216 8.00 7.55 9.18
C CYS A 216 7.70 6.88 10.54
N THR A 217 7.86 7.62 11.66
CA THR A 217 7.57 7.10 13.01
C THR A 217 6.13 6.59 13.15
N SER A 218 5.17 7.32 12.59
CA SER A 218 3.77 6.92 12.61
C SER A 218 3.53 5.71 11.70
N ALA A 219 4.19 5.64 10.54
CA ALA A 219 4.07 4.51 9.62
C ALA A 219 4.57 3.20 10.26
N LEU A 220 5.75 3.22 10.91
CA LEU A 220 6.31 2.05 11.62
C LEU A 220 5.38 1.56 12.75
N PHE A 221 4.75 2.48 13.49
CA PHE A 221 3.81 2.11 14.54
C PHE A 221 2.54 1.46 13.98
N TRP A 222 2.00 1.98 12.89
CA TRP A 222 0.84 1.37 12.23
C TRP A 222 1.18 0.01 11.60
N ASP A 223 2.40 -0.15 11.08
CA ASP A 223 2.87 -1.45 10.59
C ASP A 223 2.90 -2.48 11.71
N TYR A 224 3.40 -2.12 12.91
CA TYR A 224 3.31 -2.98 14.09
C TYR A 224 1.85 -3.38 14.43
N ILE A 225 0.89 -2.46 14.32
CA ILE A 225 -0.53 -2.76 14.57
C ILE A 225 -1.05 -3.78 13.55
N VAL A 226 -0.74 -3.58 12.26
CA VAL A 226 -1.15 -4.45 11.16
C VAL A 226 -0.55 -5.85 11.31
N VAL A 227 0.75 -5.94 11.61
CA VAL A 227 1.44 -7.21 11.87
C VAL A 227 0.85 -7.93 13.07
N SER A 228 0.57 -7.20 14.17
CA SER A 228 -0.06 -7.78 15.37
C SER A 228 -1.45 -8.33 15.06
N ASP A 229 -2.23 -7.66 14.24
CA ASP A 229 -3.55 -8.13 13.80
C ASP A 229 -3.43 -9.38 12.92
N ALA A 230 -2.49 -9.39 11.98
CA ALA A 230 -2.21 -10.57 11.15
C ALA A 230 -1.77 -11.78 12.01
N CYS A 231 -0.93 -11.58 13.03
CA CYS A 231 -0.56 -12.64 13.97
C CYS A 231 -1.79 -13.21 14.68
N ARG A 232 -2.68 -12.35 15.20
CA ARG A 232 -3.91 -12.80 15.88
C ARG A 232 -4.81 -13.61 14.95
N ARG A 233 -5.05 -13.15 13.72
CA ARG A 233 -5.87 -13.88 12.74
C ARG A 233 -5.31 -15.26 12.40
N ARG A 234 -3.97 -15.41 12.42
CA ARG A 234 -3.25 -16.65 12.10
C ARG A 234 -2.99 -17.54 13.32
N GLY A 235 -3.40 -17.14 14.54
CA GLY A 235 -3.10 -17.86 15.76
C GLY A 235 -1.63 -17.89 16.14
N ILE A 236 -0.85 -16.91 15.67
CA ILE A 236 0.60 -16.76 15.93
C ILE A 236 0.76 -15.86 17.18
N SER A 237 1.74 -16.17 18.03
CA SER A 237 2.04 -15.34 19.21
C SER A 237 2.52 -13.95 18.79
N VAL A 238 1.78 -12.91 19.19
CA VAL A 238 2.15 -11.50 18.97
C VAL A 238 3.47 -11.20 19.71
N GLU A 239 3.67 -11.77 20.90
CA GLU A 239 4.87 -11.57 21.71
C GLU A 239 6.13 -12.09 21.02
N GLN A 240 6.02 -13.24 20.37
CA GLN A 240 7.16 -13.86 19.69
C GLN A 240 7.48 -13.19 18.35
N TYR A 241 6.48 -12.64 17.67
CA TYR A 241 6.62 -12.16 16.29
C TYR A 241 6.62 -10.64 16.16
N ALA A 242 5.59 -9.96 16.66
CA ALA A 242 5.43 -8.52 16.48
C ALA A 242 6.26 -7.68 17.47
N PHE A 243 6.56 -8.20 18.67
CA PHE A 243 7.38 -7.44 19.63
C PHE A 243 8.83 -7.27 19.21
N PRO A 244 9.55 -8.27 18.66
CA PRO A 244 10.88 -8.05 18.11
C PRO A 244 10.88 -6.98 17.00
N LEU A 245 9.86 -6.96 16.16
CA LEU A 245 9.68 -5.93 15.12
C LEU A 245 9.49 -4.54 15.73
N LEU A 246 8.67 -4.41 16.77
CA LEU A 246 8.50 -3.15 17.48
C LEU A 246 9.82 -2.68 18.14
N GLU A 247 10.64 -3.59 18.67
CA GLU A 247 11.96 -3.25 19.21
C GLU A 247 12.90 -2.72 18.10
N GLU A 248 12.89 -3.33 16.91
CA GLU A 248 13.63 -2.88 15.72
C GLU A 248 13.16 -1.47 15.30
N TYR A 249 11.85 -1.25 15.16
CA TYR A 249 11.28 0.04 14.80
C TYR A 249 11.59 1.14 15.80
N MET A 250 11.55 0.82 17.10
CA MET A 250 11.92 1.80 18.14
C MET A 250 13.39 2.22 18.05
N LYS A 251 14.27 1.29 17.66
CA LYS A 251 15.68 1.58 17.41
C LYS A 251 15.85 2.43 16.15
N GLU A 252 15.19 2.11 15.06
CA GLU A 252 15.23 2.91 13.82
C GLU A 252 14.77 4.36 14.06
N ILE A 253 13.74 4.56 14.88
CA ILE A 253 13.25 5.88 15.28
C ILE A 253 14.32 6.64 16.07
N GLU A 254 15.01 5.98 17.01
CA GLU A 254 16.10 6.59 17.77
C GLU A 254 17.28 6.98 16.87
N ASP A 255 17.67 6.09 15.93
CA ASP A 255 18.78 6.30 15.00
C ASP A 255 18.48 7.45 14.02
N MET A 256 17.26 7.50 13.47
CA MET A 256 16.82 8.61 12.59
C MET A 256 16.83 9.96 13.33
N ALA A 257 16.34 9.99 14.56
CA ALA A 257 16.33 11.21 15.36
C ALA A 257 17.75 11.69 15.69
N TYR A 258 18.66 10.79 15.96
CA TYR A 258 20.07 11.13 16.18
C TYR A 258 20.70 11.75 14.93
N LEU A 259 20.45 11.16 13.75
CA LEU A 259 20.96 11.67 12.47
C LEU A 259 20.39 13.05 12.09
N GLN A 260 19.15 13.35 12.48
CA GLN A 260 18.49 14.63 12.22
C GLN A 260 18.77 15.69 13.26
N GLY A 261 19.54 15.38 14.34
CA GLY A 261 19.80 16.28 15.45
C GLY A 261 18.58 16.56 16.33
N GLU A 262 17.51 15.77 16.20
CA GLU A 262 16.29 15.90 16.98
C GLU A 262 16.40 15.27 18.36
N MET A 263 16.80 16.04 19.36
CA MET A 263 16.87 15.56 20.76
C MET A 263 15.50 15.21 21.38
N ASN A 264 14.40 15.51 20.73
CA ASN A 264 13.05 15.42 21.31
C ASN A 264 12.21 14.20 20.88
N VAL A 265 12.71 13.29 20.07
CA VAL A 265 11.93 12.12 19.59
C VAL A 265 11.40 11.27 20.75
N ARG A 266 12.19 11.14 21.84
CA ARG A 266 11.81 10.39 23.05
C ARG A 266 10.58 10.95 23.76
N ASN A 267 10.21 12.19 23.46
CA ASN A 267 9.02 12.85 24.00
C ASN A 267 7.78 12.71 23.12
N THR A 268 7.89 12.16 21.91
CA THR A 268 6.74 11.94 21.04
C THR A 268 5.77 10.93 21.64
N LYS A 269 4.45 11.11 21.37
CA LYS A 269 3.40 10.17 21.83
C LYS A 269 3.66 8.75 21.34
N THR A 270 4.07 8.62 20.08
CA THR A 270 4.35 7.33 19.42
C THR A 270 5.51 6.60 20.08
N TYR A 271 6.63 7.30 20.35
CA TYR A 271 7.77 6.72 21.04
C TYR A 271 7.43 6.27 22.47
N ARG A 272 6.71 7.11 23.23
CA ARG A 272 6.27 6.79 24.59
C ARG A 272 5.34 5.58 24.63
N LEU A 273 4.42 5.47 23.66
CA LEU A 273 3.51 4.33 23.57
C LEU A 273 4.26 3.03 23.22
N GLY A 274 5.19 3.07 22.27
CA GLY A 274 6.05 1.92 21.96
C GLY A 274 6.85 1.45 23.17
N LYS A 275 7.46 2.37 23.95
CA LYS A 275 8.17 2.03 25.20
C LYS A 275 7.24 1.46 26.27
N LEU A 276 6.01 1.94 26.38
CA LEU A 276 5.02 1.44 27.32
C LEU A 276 4.63 -0.01 26.98
N ILE A 277 4.40 -0.32 25.70
CA ILE A 277 4.09 -1.67 25.23
C ILE A 277 5.25 -2.63 25.52
N LEU A 278 6.49 -2.22 25.29
CA LEU A 278 7.68 -3.07 25.50
C LEU A 278 8.10 -3.21 26.98
N SER A 279 7.70 -2.28 27.85
CA SER A 279 8.16 -2.21 29.25
C SER A 279 7.91 -3.48 30.08
N PRO A 280 6.74 -4.14 30.03
CA PRO A 280 6.49 -5.36 30.79
C PRO A 280 7.42 -6.52 30.36
N PHE A 281 7.72 -6.61 29.07
CA PHE A 281 8.48 -7.72 28.47
C PHE A 281 9.99 -7.59 28.71
N LYS A 282 10.53 -6.37 28.76
CA LYS A 282 11.92 -6.16 29.19
C LYS A 282 12.15 -6.64 30.61
N LYS A 283 11.23 -6.37 31.53
CA LYS A 283 11.31 -6.86 32.91
C LYS A 283 11.28 -8.40 32.99
N ILE A 284 10.48 -9.06 32.15
CA ILE A 284 10.41 -10.53 32.11
C ILE A 284 11.70 -11.11 31.51
N LYS A 285 12.22 -10.56 30.40
CA LYS A 285 13.51 -10.98 29.83
C LYS A 285 14.69 -10.85 30.82
N ASP A 286 14.70 -9.79 31.61
CA ASP A 286 15.75 -9.56 32.63
C ASP A 286 15.63 -10.52 33.83
N LEU A 287 14.42 -11.00 34.12
CA LEU A 287 14.17 -12.03 35.15
C LEU A 287 14.55 -13.45 34.68
N ILE A 288 14.42 -13.75 33.39
CA ILE A 288 14.78 -15.07 32.84
C ILE A 288 16.30 -15.20 32.59
N LYS A 289 17.04 -14.08 32.47
CA LYS A 289 18.49 -14.07 32.29
C LYS A 289 19.28 -14.12 33.61
N LYS A 290 18.61 -14.04 34.75
CA LYS A 290 19.14 -14.28 36.09
C LYS A 290 18.81 -15.69 36.58
#